data_2e6ffd8ffa5f6d0d89ea728e3e07e8d6
#
_entry.id   2e6ffd8ffa5f6d0d89ea728e3e07e8d6
#
_cell.length_a   1.000
_cell.length_b   1.000
_cell.length_c   1.000
_cell.angle_alpha   90.00
_cell.angle_beta   90.00
_cell.angle_gamma   90.00
#
_symmetry.space_group_name_H-M   'P 1'
#
loop_
_entity.id
_entity.type
_entity.pdbx_description
1 polymer ?
#
loop_
_entity_poly.entity_id
_entity_poly.type
_entity_poly.pdbx_seq_one_letter_code
_entity_poly.pdbx_strand_id
1 'polypeptide(L)'
;MPPDAGDPPRPSATPILIASGNPGKVAEFRGLLRAAGVDCRTPSDIGLELEVAETGETLLENAVIKARAFAAASGLPSLADDSGLEVDALGGAPGVRSARWVPGSDDARVKALLEALAGLAPERRGARFRAVLALAWPDGRLLTAEGRVQGRIG
;
A
#
# COMPACT_ATOMS: atom_id res chain seq x y z
N MET A 1 -5.60 -36.57 -38.27
CA MET A 1 -5.38 -35.67 -37.15
C MET A 1 -6.67 -34.96 -36.85
N PRO A 2 -7.28 -35.17 -35.73
CA PRO A 2 -8.43 -34.35 -35.36
C PRO A 2 -7.92 -32.93 -35.18
N PRO A 3 -8.72 -31.90 -35.53
CA PRO A 3 -8.34 -30.54 -35.23
C PRO A 3 -8.19 -30.39 -33.73
N ASP A 4 -7.10 -29.76 -33.36
CA ASP A 4 -6.81 -29.34 -31.99
C ASP A 4 -8.08 -28.65 -31.46
N ALA A 5 -8.75 -29.27 -30.54
CA ALA A 5 -9.81 -28.60 -29.80
C ALA A 5 -9.11 -27.58 -28.93
N GLY A 6 -8.94 -26.39 -29.49
CA GLY A 6 -8.36 -25.29 -28.77
C GLY A 6 -9.01 -25.19 -27.40
N ASP A 7 -8.18 -25.11 -26.37
CA ASP A 7 -8.62 -24.80 -25.01
C ASP A 7 -9.72 -23.72 -25.07
N PRO A 8 -10.84 -23.91 -24.39
CA PRO A 8 -11.84 -22.85 -24.34
C PRO A 8 -11.15 -21.58 -23.88
N PRO A 9 -11.47 -20.42 -24.46
CA PRO A 9 -10.86 -19.18 -24.07
C PRO A 9 -10.98 -19.05 -22.56
N ARG A 10 -9.85 -18.99 -21.87
CA ARG A 10 -9.84 -18.70 -20.44
C ARG A 10 -10.61 -17.41 -20.26
N PRO A 11 -11.59 -17.35 -19.34
CA PRO A 11 -12.26 -16.11 -19.07
C PRO A 11 -11.18 -15.05 -18.82
N SER A 12 -11.21 -13.96 -19.58
CA SER A 12 -10.25 -12.87 -19.41
C SER A 12 -10.29 -12.46 -17.95
N ALA A 13 -9.16 -12.66 -17.26
CA ALA A 13 -9.08 -12.33 -15.83
C ALA A 13 -9.43 -10.85 -15.67
N THR A 14 -10.35 -10.55 -14.77
CA THR A 14 -10.69 -9.17 -14.42
C THR A 14 -9.42 -8.46 -13.97
N PRO A 15 -9.08 -7.28 -14.54
CA PRO A 15 -7.90 -6.56 -14.12
C PRO A 15 -8.03 -6.07 -12.68
N ILE A 16 -6.90 -5.95 -12.01
CA ILE A 16 -6.82 -5.35 -10.68
C ILE A 16 -6.57 -3.86 -10.83
N LEU A 17 -7.35 -3.04 -10.12
CA LEU A 17 -7.11 -1.61 -10.01
C LEU A 17 -6.05 -1.36 -8.94
N ILE A 18 -5.01 -0.62 -9.30
CA ILE A 18 -4.01 -0.13 -8.35
C ILE A 18 -4.54 1.15 -7.70
N ALA A 19 -5.00 1.04 -6.46
CA ALA A 19 -5.65 2.13 -5.73
C ALA A 19 -4.61 3.04 -5.06
N SER A 20 -3.81 3.74 -5.85
CA SER A 20 -2.78 4.66 -5.37
C SER A 20 -2.66 5.86 -6.30
N GLY A 21 -2.51 7.04 -5.71
CA GLY A 21 -2.16 8.27 -6.42
C GLY A 21 -0.66 8.55 -6.49
N ASN A 22 0.16 7.70 -5.87
CA ASN A 22 1.62 7.85 -5.86
C ASN A 22 2.24 7.16 -7.08
N PRO A 23 2.87 7.90 -8.01
CA PRO A 23 3.44 7.32 -9.24
C PRO A 23 4.50 6.24 -8.98
N GLY A 24 5.30 6.39 -7.93
CA GLY A 24 6.32 5.42 -7.55
C GLY A 24 5.71 4.10 -7.10
N LYS A 25 4.70 4.15 -6.25
CA LYS A 25 3.95 2.97 -5.81
C LYS A 25 3.20 2.30 -6.97
N VAL A 26 2.58 3.08 -7.84
CA VAL A 26 1.89 2.56 -9.03
C VAL A 26 2.85 1.78 -9.90
N ALA A 27 4.04 2.32 -10.19
CA ALA A 27 5.04 1.65 -11.00
C ALA A 27 5.53 0.34 -10.35
N GLU A 28 5.76 0.36 -9.04
CA GLU A 28 6.19 -0.80 -8.28
C GLU A 28 5.13 -1.92 -8.30
N PHE A 29 3.89 -1.62 -7.98
CA PHE A 29 2.80 -2.60 -8.00
C PHE A 29 2.52 -3.12 -9.41
N ARG A 30 2.58 -2.26 -10.41
CA ARG A 30 2.43 -2.66 -11.80
C ARG A 30 3.50 -3.69 -12.20
N GLY A 31 4.74 -3.47 -11.81
CA GLY A 31 5.83 -4.40 -12.05
C GLY A 31 5.60 -5.76 -11.37
N LEU A 32 5.20 -5.75 -10.10
CA LEU A 32 4.93 -6.98 -9.34
C LEU A 32 3.75 -7.77 -9.90
N LEU A 33 2.65 -7.09 -10.25
CA LEU A 33 1.47 -7.74 -10.82
C LEU A 33 1.75 -8.32 -12.20
N ARG A 34 2.50 -7.62 -13.04
CA ARG A 34 2.92 -8.13 -14.36
C ARG A 34 3.80 -9.36 -14.23
N ALA A 35 4.74 -9.36 -13.30
CA ALA A 35 5.57 -10.52 -13.03
C ALA A 35 4.77 -11.74 -12.58
N ALA A 36 3.63 -11.52 -11.92
CA ALA A 36 2.69 -12.57 -11.52
C ALA A 36 1.68 -12.93 -12.62
N GLY A 37 1.77 -12.33 -13.80
CA GLY A 37 0.82 -12.57 -14.90
C GLY A 37 -0.55 -11.94 -14.70
N VAL A 38 -0.65 -10.94 -13.84
CA VAL A 38 -1.91 -10.25 -13.51
C VAL A 38 -2.00 -8.93 -14.26
N ASP A 39 -3.09 -8.73 -14.99
CA ASP A 39 -3.39 -7.45 -15.62
C ASP A 39 -3.84 -6.42 -14.60
N CYS A 40 -3.44 -5.18 -14.79
CA CYS A 40 -3.77 -4.10 -13.87
C CYS A 40 -4.15 -2.81 -14.60
N ARG A 41 -4.91 -1.99 -13.89
CA ARG A 41 -5.31 -0.63 -14.31
C ARG A 41 -4.96 0.35 -13.22
N THR A 42 -4.78 1.59 -13.61
CA THR A 42 -4.68 2.71 -12.67
C THR A 42 -5.97 3.51 -12.68
N PRO A 43 -6.23 4.34 -11.66
CA PRO A 43 -7.38 5.24 -11.69
C PRO A 43 -7.41 6.12 -12.96
N SER A 44 -6.27 6.62 -13.39
CA SER A 44 -6.11 7.38 -14.63
C SER A 44 -6.58 6.60 -15.86
N ASP A 45 -6.24 5.31 -15.95
CA ASP A 45 -6.60 4.46 -17.08
C ASP A 45 -8.12 4.32 -17.25
N ILE A 46 -8.88 4.43 -16.19
CA ILE A 46 -10.34 4.29 -16.17
C ILE A 46 -11.07 5.62 -15.94
N GLY A 47 -10.35 6.74 -15.94
CA GLY A 47 -10.94 8.07 -15.72
C GLY A 47 -11.55 8.26 -14.33
N LEU A 48 -11.05 7.57 -13.32
CA LEU A 48 -11.54 7.65 -11.96
C LEU A 48 -10.71 8.65 -11.15
N GLU A 49 -11.36 9.68 -10.63
CA GLU A 49 -10.81 10.58 -9.62
C GLU A 49 -11.52 10.30 -8.29
N LEU A 50 -10.76 9.87 -7.32
CA LEU A 50 -11.27 9.54 -5.99
C LEU A 50 -10.23 9.87 -4.92
N GLU A 51 -10.61 10.70 -3.98
CA GLU A 51 -9.87 10.92 -2.75
C GLU A 51 -10.52 10.14 -1.62
N VAL A 52 -9.73 9.38 -0.90
CA VAL A 52 -10.18 8.56 0.23
C VAL A 52 -9.53 9.07 1.50
N ALA A 53 -10.34 9.47 2.46
CA ALA A 53 -9.86 9.86 3.77
C ALA A 53 -9.34 8.64 4.53
N GLU A 54 -8.08 8.67 4.89
CA GLU A 54 -7.43 7.63 5.70
C GLU A 54 -7.68 7.93 7.19
N THR A 55 -8.84 7.51 7.68
CA THR A 55 -9.31 7.79 9.03
C THR A 55 -9.07 6.65 10.01
N GLY A 56 -8.43 5.56 9.55
CA GLY A 56 -8.11 4.42 10.40
C GLY A 56 -7.02 4.71 11.41
N GLU A 57 -7.02 3.98 12.49
CA GLU A 57 -6.00 4.07 13.53
C GLU A 57 -4.83 3.12 13.29
N THR A 58 -4.97 2.21 12.33
CA THR A 58 -3.93 1.25 11.95
C THR A 58 -3.65 1.28 10.46
N LEU A 59 -2.49 0.80 10.06
CA LEU A 59 -2.12 0.63 8.65
C LEU A 59 -3.11 -0.30 7.95
N LEU A 60 -3.52 -1.38 8.60
CA LEU A 60 -4.51 -2.32 8.06
C LEU A 60 -5.85 -1.63 7.79
N GLU A 61 -6.36 -0.87 8.74
CA GLU A 61 -7.63 -0.15 8.58
C GLU A 61 -7.58 0.80 7.39
N ASN A 62 -6.52 1.57 7.24
CA ASN A 62 -6.37 2.50 6.12
C ASN A 62 -6.26 1.81 4.77
N ALA A 63 -5.49 0.72 4.69
CA ALA A 63 -5.40 -0.08 3.47
C ALA A 63 -6.76 -0.65 3.07
N VAL A 64 -7.52 -1.19 4.03
CA VAL A 64 -8.87 -1.74 3.79
C VAL A 64 -9.86 -0.65 3.36
N ILE A 65 -9.88 0.48 4.05
CA ILE A 65 -10.74 1.63 3.70
C ILE A 65 -10.50 2.04 2.25
N LYS A 66 -9.25 2.20 1.88
CA LYS A 66 -8.86 2.61 0.53
C LYS A 66 -9.24 1.58 -0.52
N ALA A 67 -8.89 0.31 -0.30
CA ALA A 67 -9.20 -0.76 -1.23
C ALA A 67 -10.71 -0.90 -1.47
N ARG A 68 -11.51 -0.85 -0.42
CA ARG A 68 -12.99 -0.94 -0.51
C ARG A 68 -13.60 0.25 -1.23
N ALA A 69 -13.13 1.45 -0.96
CA ALA A 69 -13.62 2.65 -1.62
C ALA A 69 -13.37 2.61 -3.14
N PHE A 70 -12.18 2.22 -3.55
CA PHE A 70 -11.84 2.08 -4.97
C PHE A 70 -12.57 0.91 -5.64
N ALA A 71 -12.74 -0.21 -4.96
CA ALA A 71 -13.52 -1.33 -5.48
C ALA A 71 -14.99 -0.93 -5.70
N ALA A 72 -15.60 -0.23 -4.76
CA ALA A 72 -16.98 0.24 -4.89
C ALA A 72 -17.13 1.25 -6.03
N ALA A 73 -16.20 2.19 -6.16
CA ALA A 73 -16.26 3.23 -7.19
C ALA A 73 -15.96 2.72 -8.59
N SER A 74 -15.07 1.75 -8.73
CA SER A 74 -14.60 1.24 -10.03
C SER A 74 -15.35 0.02 -10.52
N GLY A 75 -15.92 -0.77 -9.62
CA GLY A 75 -16.46 -2.10 -9.93
C GLY A 75 -15.37 -3.16 -10.19
N LEU A 76 -14.11 -2.86 -9.86
CA LEU A 76 -12.96 -3.74 -10.05
C LEU A 76 -12.36 -4.18 -8.71
N PRO A 77 -11.76 -5.38 -8.65
CA PRO A 77 -10.89 -5.71 -7.53
C PRO A 77 -9.82 -4.62 -7.39
N SER A 78 -9.62 -4.09 -6.21
CA SER A 78 -8.74 -2.95 -5.98
C SER A 78 -7.71 -3.25 -4.91
N LEU A 79 -6.45 -3.02 -5.26
CA LEU A 79 -5.30 -3.21 -4.40
C LEU A 79 -4.86 -1.86 -3.83
N ALA A 80 -4.87 -1.75 -2.53
CA ALA A 80 -4.36 -0.60 -1.80
C ALA A 80 -3.29 -1.02 -0.80
N ASP A 81 -2.48 -0.06 -0.40
CA ASP A 81 -1.51 -0.24 0.65
C ASP A 81 -1.58 0.91 1.64
N ASP A 82 -1.08 0.65 2.83
CA ASP A 82 -0.63 1.67 3.75
C ASP A 82 0.66 1.20 4.40
N SER A 83 1.58 2.13 4.62
CA SER A 83 2.89 1.81 5.16
C SER A 83 3.34 2.88 6.14
N GLY A 84 4.20 2.49 7.05
CA GLY A 84 4.72 3.39 8.05
C GLY A 84 6.00 2.91 8.67
N LEU A 85 6.70 3.86 9.29
CA LEU A 85 7.88 3.65 10.09
C LEU A 85 7.47 3.57 11.57
N GLU A 86 7.81 2.48 12.22
CA GLU A 86 7.62 2.31 13.66
C GLU A 86 8.98 2.33 14.37
N VAL A 87 9.12 3.22 15.33
CA VAL A 87 10.37 3.39 16.09
C VAL A 87 10.14 2.96 17.53
N ASP A 88 10.91 2.00 18.00
CA ASP A 88 10.70 1.37 19.31
C ASP A 88 10.81 2.37 20.46
N ALA A 89 11.79 3.26 20.41
CA ALA A 89 12.00 4.28 21.45
C ALA A 89 10.87 5.32 21.50
N LEU A 90 10.05 5.41 20.47
CA LEU A 90 8.89 6.31 20.37
C LEU A 90 7.57 5.57 20.56
N GLY A 91 7.60 4.35 21.12
CA GLY A 91 6.42 3.53 21.33
C GLY A 91 5.72 3.08 20.03
N GLY A 92 6.47 2.99 18.94
CA GLY A 92 5.97 2.62 17.61
C GLY A 92 5.57 3.81 16.74
N ALA A 93 5.69 5.05 17.24
CA ALA A 93 5.46 6.24 16.42
C ALA A 93 6.60 6.40 15.39
N PRO A 94 6.37 7.09 14.26
CA PRO A 94 5.11 7.68 13.80
C PRO A 94 4.05 6.68 13.28
N GLY A 95 4.42 5.45 12.93
CA GLY A 95 3.48 4.38 12.55
C GLY A 95 2.52 4.77 11.44
N VAL A 96 1.23 4.62 11.67
CA VAL A 96 0.17 4.98 10.73
C VAL A 96 0.20 6.46 10.32
N ARG A 97 0.81 7.31 11.11
CA ARG A 97 0.94 8.75 10.86
C ARG A 97 2.25 9.14 10.17
N SER A 98 3.03 8.18 9.68
CA SER A 98 4.37 8.45 9.13
C SER A 98 4.38 9.55 8.08
N ALA A 99 3.44 9.57 7.16
CA ALA A 99 3.33 10.59 6.12
C ALA A 99 2.83 11.96 6.63
N ARG A 100 2.28 12.02 7.85
CA ARG A 100 1.62 13.20 8.43
C ARG A 100 2.13 13.54 9.83
N TRP A 101 3.23 12.93 10.25
CA TRP A 101 3.74 13.06 11.61
C TRP A 101 4.11 14.50 11.97
N VAL A 102 4.74 15.19 11.03
CA VAL A 102 4.97 16.63 11.11
C VAL A 102 4.61 17.26 9.77
N PRO A 103 4.12 18.50 9.75
CA PRO A 103 3.85 19.20 8.51
C PRO A 103 5.15 19.50 7.76
N GLY A 104 5.07 19.58 6.44
CA GLY A 104 6.18 19.94 5.56
C GLY A 104 6.71 18.79 4.72
N SER A 105 7.99 18.86 4.39
CA SER A 105 8.66 17.92 3.50
C SER A 105 9.10 16.63 4.19
N ASP A 106 9.54 15.65 3.40
CA ASP A 106 10.20 14.46 3.92
C ASP A 106 11.43 14.78 4.75
N ASP A 107 12.22 15.80 4.34
CA ASP A 107 13.37 16.28 5.10
C ASP A 107 12.97 16.82 6.47
N ALA A 108 11.84 17.50 6.58
CA ALA A 108 11.31 17.97 7.84
C ALA A 108 10.91 16.80 8.76
N ARG A 109 10.35 15.74 8.21
CA ARG A 109 10.01 14.51 8.95
C ARG A 109 11.26 13.78 9.43
N VAL A 110 12.26 13.63 8.58
CA VAL A 110 13.56 13.04 8.95
C VAL A 110 14.22 13.84 10.08
N LYS A 111 14.25 15.16 9.95
CA LYS A 111 14.81 16.03 10.98
C LYS A 111 14.09 15.86 12.33
N ALA A 112 12.78 15.90 12.33
CA ALA A 112 11.97 15.71 13.53
C ALA A 112 12.24 14.34 14.18
N LEU A 113 12.38 13.29 13.39
CA LEU A 113 12.71 11.95 13.87
C LEU A 113 14.09 11.93 14.55
N LEU A 114 15.09 12.49 13.91
CA LEU A 114 16.45 12.54 14.46
C LEU A 114 16.51 13.39 15.76
N GLU A 115 15.78 14.47 15.82
CA GLU A 115 15.65 15.29 17.04
C GLU A 115 14.98 14.51 18.17
N ALA A 116 13.92 13.74 17.87
CA ALA A 116 13.24 12.92 18.87
C ALA A 116 14.12 11.78 19.42
N LEU A 117 15.11 11.35 18.65
CA LEU A 117 16.05 10.30 19.02
C LEU A 117 17.39 10.84 19.54
N ALA A 118 17.54 12.15 19.64
CA ALA A 118 18.76 12.76 20.10
C ALA A 118 19.16 12.23 21.50
N GLY A 119 20.43 11.94 21.68
CA GLY A 119 20.97 11.40 22.93
C GLY A 119 20.77 9.89 23.14
N LEU A 120 20.04 9.21 22.25
CA LEU A 120 19.92 7.75 22.32
C LEU A 120 21.10 7.07 21.64
N ALA A 121 21.63 6.04 22.29
CA ALA A 121 22.65 5.19 21.68
C ALA A 121 22.10 4.44 20.47
N PRO A 122 22.94 4.10 19.47
CA PRO A 122 22.49 3.38 18.27
C PRO A 122 21.69 2.10 18.57
N GLU A 123 22.04 1.38 19.63
CA GLU A 123 21.39 0.14 20.05
C GLU A 123 19.94 0.37 20.52
N ARG A 124 19.58 1.60 20.85
CA ARG A 124 18.23 2.00 21.29
C ARG A 124 17.40 2.66 20.17
N ARG A 125 17.90 2.65 18.95
CA ARG A 125 17.26 3.25 17.77
C ARG A 125 16.64 2.21 16.85
N GLY A 126 16.21 1.08 17.39
CA GLY A 126 15.52 0.05 16.63
C GLY A 126 14.25 0.57 16.00
N ALA A 127 14.03 0.20 14.74
CA ALA A 127 12.87 0.62 13.97
C ALA A 127 12.52 -0.41 12.92
N ARG A 128 11.30 -0.31 12.37
CA ARG A 128 10.86 -1.14 11.26
C ARG A 128 9.98 -0.37 10.33
N PHE A 129 10.08 -0.65 9.04
CA PHE A 129 9.05 -0.33 8.08
C PHE A 129 8.04 -1.46 8.04
N ARG A 130 6.76 -1.10 8.11
CA ARG A 130 5.65 -2.01 7.87
C ARG A 130 4.87 -1.55 6.66
N ALA A 131 4.48 -2.49 5.83
CA ALA A 131 3.56 -2.26 4.74
C ALA A 131 2.41 -3.26 4.84
N VAL A 132 1.18 -2.78 4.76
CA VAL A 132 -0.02 -3.61 4.73
C VAL A 132 -0.69 -3.42 3.39
N LEU A 133 -1.00 -4.53 2.73
CA LEU A 133 -1.72 -4.57 1.47
C LEU A 133 -3.13 -5.08 1.72
N ALA A 134 -4.09 -4.49 1.04
CA ALA A 134 -5.47 -4.96 1.02
C ALA A 134 -5.95 -5.07 -0.43
N LEU A 135 -6.52 -6.20 -0.79
CA LEU A 135 -7.19 -6.43 -2.05
C LEU A 135 -8.67 -6.65 -1.76
N ALA A 136 -9.50 -5.73 -2.20
CA ALA A 136 -10.94 -5.78 -2.00
C ALA A 136 -11.67 -5.98 -3.33
N TRP A 137 -12.68 -6.85 -3.31
CA TRP A 137 -13.60 -7.05 -4.43
C TRP A 137 -14.89 -6.27 -4.20
N PRO A 138 -15.58 -5.88 -5.30
CA PRO A 138 -16.88 -5.20 -5.16
C PRO A 138 -17.94 -6.01 -4.43
N ASP A 139 -17.82 -7.34 -4.40
CA ASP A 139 -18.74 -8.25 -3.70
C ASP A 139 -18.48 -8.37 -2.19
N GLY A 140 -17.49 -7.68 -1.67
CA GLY A 140 -17.13 -7.67 -0.25
C GLY A 140 -15.99 -8.62 0.14
N ARG A 141 -15.49 -9.47 -0.76
CA ARG A 141 -14.31 -10.29 -0.49
C ARG A 141 -13.11 -9.40 -0.22
N LEU A 142 -12.24 -9.86 0.67
CA LEU A 142 -11.07 -9.13 1.11
C LEU A 142 -9.90 -10.08 1.35
N LEU A 143 -8.74 -9.75 0.81
CA LEU A 143 -7.46 -10.36 1.15
C LEU A 143 -6.53 -9.29 1.69
N THR A 144 -5.74 -9.65 2.67
CA THR A 144 -4.72 -8.77 3.24
C THR A 144 -3.38 -9.49 3.35
N ALA A 145 -2.31 -8.72 3.25
CA ALA A 145 -0.95 -9.19 3.44
C ALA A 145 -0.13 -8.10 4.14
N GLU A 146 0.87 -8.51 4.86
CA GLU A 146 1.76 -7.62 5.58
C GLU A 146 3.22 -8.00 5.33
N GLY A 147 4.07 -6.99 5.16
CA GLY A 147 5.51 -7.11 5.11
C GLY A 147 6.17 -6.12 6.06
N ARG A 148 7.35 -6.48 6.56
CA ARG A 148 8.14 -5.60 7.42
C ARG A 148 9.64 -5.78 7.18
N VAL A 149 10.38 -4.71 7.35
CA VAL A 149 11.84 -4.70 7.33
C VAL A 149 12.32 -4.05 8.61
N GLN A 150 13.12 -4.77 9.38
CA GLN A 150 13.71 -4.27 10.61
C GLN A 150 15.10 -3.66 10.38
N GLY A 151 15.41 -2.64 11.15
CA GLY A 151 16.69 -1.96 11.10
C GLY A 151 16.85 -0.99 12.26
N ARG A 152 17.66 0.01 12.04
CA ARG A 152 17.95 1.09 13.02
C ARG A 152 17.95 2.41 12.32
N ILE A 153 17.59 3.44 13.06
CA ILE A 153 17.74 4.82 12.61
C ILE A 153 19.22 5.23 12.79
N GLY A 154 19.82 5.68 11.69
CA GLY A 154 21.23 6.10 11.66
C GLY A 154 21.49 7.48 12.24
#